data_3a3bc8c24275467a5ee8f2e1cf47d1fb
#
_entry.id   3a3bc8c24275467a5ee8f2e1cf47d1fb
#
_cell.length_a   1.000
_cell.length_b   1.000
_cell.length_c   1.000
_cell.angle_alpha   90.00
_cell.angle_beta   90.00
_cell.angle_gamma   90.00
#
_symmetry.space_group_name_H-M   'P 1'
#
loop_
_entity.id
_entity.type
_entity.pdbx_description
1 polymer ?
#
loop_
_entity_poly.entity_id
_entity_poly.type
_entity_poly.pdbx_seq_one_letter_code
_entity_poly.pdbx_strand_id
1 'polypeptide(L)'
;VRRRGVPTWGVFPDKSKQGGGPLIDIGTHALDLTLWFMNNYKPKMVLGSTYQKLKDNPEANMFGPWDPKTFETEDSAFGLIKMENGATIFLEAAWALNVVDPKEAQVTLCGTKAGAEMFGKAFLDQGYVVFNKAAHGELEETKPSEADGVFGFGANHVEQRDAEATQWVDALLNDKEPLVKPEQAIVVTQILEAIYKSAETGKVVELND
;
A
#
# COMPACT_ATOMS: atom_id res chain seq x y z
N VAL A 1 -4.19 -3.54 -0.57
CA VAL A 1 -4.56 -3.73 -1.99
C VAL A 1 -4.84 -5.20 -2.27
N ARG A 2 -6.00 -5.52 -2.84
CA ARG A 2 -6.35 -6.89 -3.22
C ARG A 2 -7.24 -6.89 -4.46
N ARG A 3 -6.82 -7.60 -5.50
CA ARG A 3 -7.53 -7.62 -6.78
C ARG A 3 -7.22 -8.87 -7.60
N ARG A 4 -7.87 -9.00 -8.76
CA ARG A 4 -7.48 -9.92 -9.82
C ARG A 4 -7.05 -9.09 -11.04
N GLY A 5 -5.85 -8.57 -11.00
CA GLY A 5 -5.27 -7.63 -11.95
C GLY A 5 -3.75 -7.73 -11.94
N VAL A 6 -3.23 -8.83 -12.50
CA VAL A 6 -1.79 -9.00 -12.75
C VAL A 6 -1.41 -8.11 -13.92
N PRO A 7 -0.42 -7.23 -13.80
CA PRO A 7 0.10 -6.47 -14.93
C PRO A 7 0.73 -7.42 -15.95
N THR A 8 0.22 -7.39 -17.18
CA THR A 8 0.68 -8.29 -18.26
C THR A 8 1.69 -7.65 -19.20
N TRP A 9 2.16 -6.45 -18.87
CA TRP A 9 3.12 -5.66 -19.66
C TRP A 9 4.42 -5.41 -18.89
N GLY A 10 5.45 -4.98 -19.60
CA GLY A 10 6.72 -4.57 -19.02
C GLY A 10 7.44 -5.72 -18.32
N VAL A 11 7.97 -5.43 -17.13
CA VAL A 11 8.82 -6.35 -16.36
C VAL A 11 8.12 -6.97 -15.15
N PHE A 12 6.87 -6.63 -14.88
CA PHE A 12 6.17 -6.99 -13.65
C PHE A 12 6.18 -8.49 -13.30
N PRO A 13 5.96 -9.43 -14.24
CA PRO A 13 6.04 -10.85 -13.93
C PRO A 13 7.47 -11.41 -13.82
N ASP A 14 8.48 -10.69 -14.31
CA ASP A 14 9.89 -11.12 -14.35
C ASP A 14 10.59 -10.77 -13.04
N LYS A 15 10.80 -11.76 -12.19
CA LYS A 15 11.43 -11.57 -10.87
C LYS A 15 12.84 -11.01 -10.95
N SER A 16 13.58 -11.36 -12.01
CA SER A 16 14.98 -10.91 -12.17
C SER A 16 15.10 -9.41 -12.43
N LYS A 17 14.05 -8.79 -12.98
CA LYS A 17 14.01 -7.36 -13.31
C LYS A 17 13.18 -6.55 -12.31
N GLN A 18 12.06 -7.10 -11.87
CA GLN A 18 11.14 -6.43 -10.95
C GLN A 18 11.56 -6.60 -9.49
N GLY A 19 12.22 -7.71 -9.13
CA GLY A 19 12.61 -8.03 -7.76
C GLY A 19 11.55 -8.77 -6.97
N GLY A 20 10.28 -8.47 -7.16
CA GLY A 20 9.12 -9.09 -6.53
C GLY A 20 7.83 -8.74 -7.25
N GLY A 21 6.70 -9.21 -6.73
CA GLY A 21 5.38 -9.00 -7.31
C GLY A 21 4.58 -7.89 -6.62
N PRO A 22 3.30 -8.14 -6.28
CA PRO A 22 2.41 -7.12 -5.72
C PRO A 22 2.90 -6.50 -4.42
N LEU A 23 3.75 -7.17 -3.65
CA LEU A 23 4.25 -6.60 -2.41
C LEU A 23 5.07 -5.34 -2.66
N ILE A 24 6.04 -5.40 -3.58
CA ILE A 24 6.89 -4.26 -3.90
C ILE A 24 6.27 -3.29 -4.91
N ASP A 25 5.30 -3.74 -5.72
CA ASP A 25 4.61 -2.87 -6.66
C ASP A 25 3.53 -2.02 -5.96
N ILE A 26 2.48 -2.67 -5.48
CA ILE A 26 1.31 -1.98 -4.94
C ILE A 26 1.27 -1.96 -3.40
N GLY A 27 1.92 -2.92 -2.74
CA GLY A 27 2.03 -2.97 -1.28
C GLY A 27 2.83 -1.79 -0.74
N THR A 28 3.87 -1.37 -1.44
CA THR A 28 4.67 -0.18 -1.14
C THR A 28 3.80 1.05 -0.94
N HIS A 29 2.88 1.34 -1.86
CA HIS A 29 2.01 2.52 -1.78
C HIS A 29 1.10 2.51 -0.56
N ALA A 30 0.47 1.36 -0.27
CA ALA A 30 -0.41 1.24 0.89
C ALA A 30 0.36 1.33 2.21
N LEU A 31 1.55 0.73 2.27
CA LEU A 31 2.39 0.76 3.46
C LEU A 31 2.93 2.16 3.74
N ASP A 32 3.49 2.82 2.72
CA ASP A 32 4.02 4.18 2.84
C ASP A 32 2.95 5.14 3.34
N LEU A 33 1.77 5.14 2.70
CA LEU A 33 0.64 5.95 3.11
C LEU A 33 0.20 5.67 4.56
N THR A 34 0.23 4.39 4.97
CA THR A 34 -0.11 4.01 6.35
C THR A 34 0.88 4.57 7.35
N LEU A 35 2.19 4.40 7.11
CA LEU A 35 3.25 4.92 7.98
C LEU A 35 3.20 6.45 8.07
N TRP A 36 2.92 7.11 6.93
CA TRP A 36 2.78 8.56 6.87
C TRP A 36 1.60 9.06 7.69
N PHE A 37 0.41 8.47 7.54
CA PHE A 37 -0.76 8.84 8.34
C PHE A 37 -0.58 8.56 9.82
N MET A 38 0.11 7.48 10.18
CA MET A 38 0.45 7.16 11.56
C MET A 38 1.56 8.07 12.12
N ASN A 39 2.30 8.77 11.27
CA ASN A 39 3.56 9.45 11.59
C ASN A 39 4.47 8.57 12.46
N ASN A 40 4.61 7.30 12.06
CA ASN A 40 5.34 6.30 12.83
C ASN A 40 6.14 5.38 11.90
N TYR A 41 7.44 5.53 11.91
CA TYR A 41 8.42 4.81 11.09
C TYR A 41 9.33 3.92 11.94
N LYS A 42 8.81 3.42 13.07
CA LYS A 42 9.57 2.54 13.98
C LYS A 42 8.95 1.14 14.06
N PRO A 43 9.17 0.29 13.04
CA PRO A 43 8.74 -1.10 13.09
C PRO A 43 9.64 -1.87 14.05
N LYS A 44 9.05 -2.77 14.84
CA LYS A 44 9.75 -3.63 15.78
C LYS A 44 9.94 -5.04 15.26
N MET A 45 8.89 -5.63 14.70
CA MET A 45 8.92 -6.99 14.19
C MET A 45 7.91 -7.18 13.07
N VAL A 46 8.21 -8.12 12.18
CA VAL A 46 7.40 -8.44 11.00
C VAL A 46 7.20 -9.94 10.88
N LEU A 47 5.97 -10.35 10.65
CA LEU A 47 5.61 -11.70 10.19
C LEU A 47 4.96 -11.58 8.81
N GLY A 48 5.41 -12.36 7.85
CA GLY A 48 4.93 -12.30 6.48
C GLY A 48 4.71 -13.64 5.82
N SER A 49 3.89 -13.62 4.78
CA SER A 49 3.66 -14.76 3.90
C SER A 49 3.52 -14.29 2.45
N THR A 50 4.08 -15.03 1.51
CA THR A 50 3.95 -14.80 0.08
C THR A 50 3.44 -16.06 -0.60
N TYR A 51 2.65 -15.90 -1.65
CA TYR A 51 2.06 -17.00 -2.40
C TYR A 51 2.19 -16.78 -3.90
N GLN A 52 2.27 -17.88 -4.64
CA GLN A 52 2.17 -17.96 -6.10
C GLN A 52 1.23 -19.11 -6.46
N LYS A 53 -0.04 -18.97 -6.05
CA LYS A 53 -1.03 -20.07 -6.15
C LYS A 53 -1.93 -19.98 -7.37
N LEU A 54 -2.02 -18.81 -7.99
CA LEU A 54 -2.86 -18.59 -9.16
C LEU A 54 -2.07 -18.48 -10.46
N LYS A 55 -0.76 -18.79 -10.44
CA LYS A 55 0.13 -18.73 -11.61
C LYS A 55 -0.48 -19.41 -12.84
N ASP A 56 -1.00 -20.61 -12.68
CA ASP A 56 -1.55 -21.44 -13.76
C ASP A 56 -3.03 -21.16 -14.11
N ASN A 57 -3.61 -20.11 -13.50
CA ASN A 57 -5.00 -19.71 -13.71
C ASN A 57 -5.08 -18.26 -14.26
N PRO A 58 -4.61 -17.99 -15.49
CA PRO A 58 -4.50 -16.63 -16.01
C PRO A 58 -5.83 -15.99 -16.42
N GLU A 59 -6.91 -16.74 -16.40
CA GLU A 59 -8.23 -16.28 -16.83
C GLU A 59 -8.83 -15.28 -15.84
N ALA A 60 -9.80 -14.51 -16.33
CA ALA A 60 -10.51 -13.49 -15.55
C ALA A 60 -9.60 -12.39 -14.97
N ASN A 61 -8.43 -12.17 -15.55
CA ASN A 61 -7.57 -11.05 -15.22
C ASN A 61 -8.08 -9.76 -15.87
N MET A 62 -8.14 -8.66 -15.12
CA MET A 62 -8.65 -7.37 -15.62
C MET A 62 -7.82 -6.78 -16.77
N PHE A 63 -6.56 -7.19 -16.91
CA PHE A 63 -5.65 -6.75 -17.95
C PHE A 63 -5.40 -7.80 -19.05
N GLY A 64 -6.29 -8.79 -19.16
CA GLY A 64 -6.12 -9.94 -20.03
C GLY A 64 -5.27 -11.06 -19.42
N PRO A 65 -5.25 -12.26 -20.01
CA PRO A 65 -4.54 -13.40 -19.44
C PRO A 65 -3.02 -13.16 -19.45
N TRP A 66 -2.36 -13.54 -18.35
CA TRP A 66 -0.89 -13.59 -18.30
C TRP A 66 -0.37 -14.92 -18.86
N ASP A 67 0.91 -14.97 -19.19
CA ASP A 67 1.60 -16.21 -19.53
C ASP A 67 2.13 -16.90 -18.26
N PRO A 68 1.60 -18.08 -17.87
CA PRO A 68 2.10 -18.79 -16.70
C PRO A 68 3.60 -19.12 -16.74
N LYS A 69 4.20 -19.23 -17.93
CA LYS A 69 5.62 -19.56 -18.07
C LYS A 69 6.54 -18.42 -17.69
N THR A 70 6.07 -17.18 -17.84
CA THR A 70 6.84 -15.97 -17.54
C THR A 70 6.48 -15.34 -16.21
N PHE A 71 5.50 -15.88 -15.49
CA PHE A 71 5.05 -15.37 -14.20
C PHE A 71 5.92 -15.97 -13.06
N GLU A 72 6.93 -15.22 -12.63
CA GLU A 72 7.97 -15.68 -11.69
C GLU A 72 7.83 -15.08 -10.29
N THR A 73 7.08 -13.98 -10.14
CA THR A 73 6.89 -13.30 -8.86
C THR A 73 5.76 -13.92 -8.04
N GLU A 74 5.61 -13.52 -6.79
CA GLU A 74 4.43 -13.87 -6.01
C GLU A 74 3.18 -13.22 -6.63
N ASP A 75 2.02 -13.84 -6.44
CA ASP A 75 0.71 -13.32 -6.83
C ASP A 75 0.00 -12.59 -5.68
N SER A 76 0.41 -12.89 -4.46
CA SER A 76 -0.13 -12.29 -3.24
C SER A 76 0.86 -12.35 -2.08
N ALA A 77 0.81 -11.33 -1.23
CA ALA A 77 1.62 -11.21 -0.02
C ALA A 77 0.81 -10.61 1.12
N PHE A 78 1.10 -11.04 2.33
CA PHE A 78 0.45 -10.60 3.55
C PHE A 78 1.50 -10.34 4.64
N GLY A 79 1.33 -9.26 5.38
CA GLY A 79 2.24 -8.88 6.46
C GLY A 79 1.49 -8.46 7.72
N LEU A 80 2.03 -8.86 8.87
CA LEU A 80 1.70 -8.33 10.18
C LEU A 80 2.94 -7.62 10.71
N ILE A 81 2.83 -6.31 10.89
CA ILE A 81 3.92 -5.47 11.36
C ILE A 81 3.57 -4.94 12.75
N LYS A 82 4.43 -5.18 13.73
CA LYS A 82 4.32 -4.63 15.07
C LYS A 82 5.24 -3.43 15.19
N MET A 83 4.69 -2.28 15.56
CA MET A 83 5.44 -1.06 15.77
C MET A 83 5.94 -0.98 17.23
N GLU A 84 7.00 -0.20 17.50
CA GLU A 84 7.57 -0.02 18.84
C GLU A 84 6.56 0.55 19.83
N ASN A 85 5.71 1.49 19.40
CA ASN A 85 4.66 2.07 20.26
C ASN A 85 3.47 1.14 20.54
N GLY A 86 3.53 -0.11 20.07
CA GLY A 86 2.50 -1.12 20.25
C GLY A 86 1.43 -1.17 19.15
N ALA A 87 1.40 -0.25 18.19
CA ALA A 87 0.50 -0.33 17.05
C ALA A 87 0.78 -1.57 16.20
N THR A 88 -0.24 -2.01 15.47
CA THR A 88 -0.13 -3.17 14.57
C THR A 88 -0.68 -2.79 13.21
N ILE A 89 0.05 -3.13 12.17
CA ILE A 89 -0.37 -2.95 10.77
C ILE A 89 -0.61 -4.33 10.17
N PHE A 90 -1.74 -4.50 9.48
CA PHE A 90 -2.02 -5.62 8.61
C PHE A 90 -1.88 -5.13 7.17
N LEU A 91 -0.95 -5.69 6.43
CA LEU A 91 -0.73 -5.37 5.02
C LEU A 91 -1.23 -6.51 4.15
N GLU A 92 -2.05 -6.17 3.15
CA GLU A 92 -2.48 -7.08 2.10
C GLU A 92 -2.06 -6.50 0.75
N ALA A 93 -1.30 -7.25 -0.03
CA ALA A 93 -0.89 -6.86 -1.38
C ALA A 93 -1.07 -8.04 -2.33
N ALA A 94 -1.99 -7.93 -3.28
CA ALA A 94 -2.27 -9.01 -4.21
C ALA A 94 -2.65 -8.52 -5.60
N TRP A 95 -2.07 -9.16 -6.60
CA TRP A 95 -2.44 -9.03 -8.01
C TRP A 95 -3.48 -10.08 -8.42
N ALA A 96 -3.43 -11.27 -7.82
CA ALA A 96 -4.33 -12.36 -8.17
C ALA A 96 -4.94 -13.01 -6.92
N LEU A 97 -6.18 -12.64 -6.65
CA LEU A 97 -7.04 -13.28 -5.66
C LEU A 97 -8.42 -13.51 -6.26
N ASN A 98 -9.05 -14.60 -5.88
CA ASN A 98 -10.48 -14.83 -6.12
C ASN A 98 -11.28 -14.04 -5.07
N VAL A 99 -11.51 -12.78 -5.33
CA VAL A 99 -12.15 -11.82 -4.41
C VAL A 99 -13.33 -11.14 -5.09
N VAL A 100 -14.43 -11.00 -4.36
CA VAL A 100 -15.66 -10.32 -4.86
C VAL A 100 -15.53 -8.79 -4.76
N ASP A 101 -14.86 -8.30 -3.71
CA ASP A 101 -14.68 -6.87 -3.44
C ASP A 101 -13.18 -6.51 -3.60
N PRO A 102 -12.75 -6.15 -4.82
CA PRO A 102 -11.38 -5.71 -5.05
C PRO A 102 -11.16 -4.34 -4.41
N LYS A 103 -9.96 -4.15 -3.84
CA LYS A 103 -9.56 -2.90 -3.19
C LYS A 103 -8.20 -2.46 -3.73
N GLU A 104 -8.11 -1.21 -4.12
CA GLU A 104 -6.83 -0.57 -4.42
C GLU A 104 -6.17 -0.03 -3.16
N ALA A 105 -5.16 0.82 -3.29
CA ALA A 105 -4.43 1.36 -2.16
C ALA A 105 -5.38 2.07 -1.19
N GLN A 106 -5.80 1.37 -0.15
CA GLN A 106 -6.72 1.83 0.88
C GLN A 106 -6.11 1.61 2.25
N VAL A 107 -6.39 2.52 3.15
CA VAL A 107 -5.93 2.47 4.53
C VAL A 107 -7.12 2.63 5.46
N THR A 108 -7.21 1.77 6.48
CA THR A 108 -8.12 1.91 7.61
C THR A 108 -7.31 2.14 8.86
N LEU A 109 -7.53 3.24 9.54
CA LEU A 109 -6.87 3.60 10.81
C LEU A 109 -7.86 3.46 11.96
N CYS A 110 -7.51 2.63 12.93
CA CYS A 110 -8.30 2.41 14.15
C CYS A 110 -7.53 2.96 15.35
N GLY A 111 -7.77 4.21 15.67
CA GLY A 111 -7.16 4.87 16.83
C GLY A 111 -8.04 4.80 18.08
N THR A 112 -7.45 5.10 19.24
CA THR A 112 -8.17 5.11 20.52
C THR A 112 -9.08 6.31 20.71
N LYS A 113 -8.91 7.38 19.95
CA LYS A 113 -9.72 8.62 20.04
C LYS A 113 -10.61 8.82 18.81
N ALA A 114 -10.15 8.37 17.66
CA ALA A 114 -10.83 8.51 16.39
C ALA A 114 -10.30 7.48 15.41
N GLY A 115 -11.00 7.27 14.32
CA GLY A 115 -10.58 6.43 13.19
C GLY A 115 -10.70 7.18 11.87
N ALA A 116 -10.13 6.59 10.84
CA ALA A 116 -10.29 7.04 9.46
C ALA A 116 -10.29 5.84 8.52
N GLU A 117 -11.15 5.86 7.53
CA GLU A 117 -11.22 4.80 6.54
C GLU A 117 -11.31 5.38 5.14
N MET A 118 -10.45 4.88 4.25
CA MET A 118 -10.49 5.21 2.83
C MET A 118 -11.44 4.28 2.10
N PHE A 119 -12.30 4.85 1.28
CA PHE A 119 -13.24 4.15 0.41
C PHE A 119 -12.95 4.51 -1.04
N GLY A 120 -13.27 3.62 -1.95
CA GLY A 120 -13.15 3.80 -3.39
C GLY A 120 -12.93 2.45 -4.07
N LYS A 121 -13.39 2.34 -5.30
CA LYS A 121 -13.13 1.17 -6.15
C LYS A 121 -12.05 1.53 -7.16
N ALA A 122 -11.12 0.62 -7.32
CA ALA A 122 -10.07 0.73 -8.31
C ALA A 122 -10.62 1.19 -9.66
N PHE A 123 -10.03 2.24 -10.21
CA PHE A 123 -10.26 2.75 -11.56
C PHE A 123 -11.71 3.20 -11.89
N LEU A 124 -12.67 3.08 -10.97
CA LEU A 124 -14.09 3.28 -11.26
C LEU A 124 -14.75 4.39 -10.46
N ASP A 125 -14.25 4.72 -9.26
CA ASP A 125 -14.84 5.74 -8.38
C ASP A 125 -13.77 6.66 -7.81
N GLN A 126 -14.14 7.92 -7.61
CA GLN A 126 -13.34 8.85 -6.81
C GLN A 126 -13.28 8.32 -5.37
N GLY A 127 -12.06 8.08 -4.86
CA GLY A 127 -11.88 7.70 -3.48
C GLY A 127 -12.30 8.83 -2.53
N TYR A 128 -12.80 8.47 -1.36
CA TYR A 128 -13.10 9.42 -0.29
C TYR A 128 -12.67 8.85 1.06
N VAL A 129 -12.55 9.72 2.05
CA VAL A 129 -12.22 9.33 3.43
C VAL A 129 -13.39 9.66 4.34
N VAL A 130 -13.68 8.73 5.25
CA VAL A 130 -14.59 8.95 6.37
C VAL A 130 -13.77 8.97 7.64
N PHE A 131 -13.93 10.00 8.43
CA PHE A 131 -13.43 10.07 9.80
C PHE A 131 -14.55 9.68 10.76
N ASN A 132 -14.21 8.97 11.82
CA ASN A 132 -15.14 8.61 12.87
C ASN A 132 -14.59 8.87 14.25
N LYS A 133 -15.46 9.20 15.19
CA LYS A 133 -15.11 9.34 16.61
C LYS A 133 -16.34 9.07 17.47
N ALA A 134 -16.12 8.61 18.69
CA ALA A 134 -17.19 8.53 19.68
C ALA A 134 -17.51 9.94 20.21
N ALA A 135 -18.76 10.37 20.09
CA ALA A 135 -19.28 11.63 20.62
C ALA A 135 -20.75 11.48 20.99
N HIS A 136 -21.20 12.15 22.04
CA HIS A 136 -22.59 12.14 22.50
C HIS A 136 -23.20 10.74 22.74
N GLY A 137 -22.35 9.73 23.00
CA GLY A 137 -22.79 8.35 23.23
C GLY A 137 -22.96 7.50 21.96
N GLU A 138 -22.63 8.05 20.79
CA GLU A 138 -22.71 7.39 19.50
C GLU A 138 -21.37 7.45 18.74
N LEU A 139 -21.21 6.62 17.74
CA LEU A 139 -20.11 6.72 16.77
C LEU A 139 -20.54 7.67 15.66
N GLU A 140 -20.00 8.88 15.68
CA GLU A 140 -20.25 9.88 14.65
C GLU A 140 -19.30 9.69 13.47
N GLU A 141 -19.82 9.85 12.26
CA GLU A 141 -19.05 9.82 11.03
C GLU A 141 -19.03 11.20 10.38
N THR A 142 -17.86 11.59 9.88
CA THR A 142 -17.69 12.84 9.14
C THR A 142 -17.03 12.54 7.81
N LYS A 143 -17.75 12.81 6.72
CA LYS A 143 -17.18 12.81 5.37
C LYS A 143 -16.84 14.28 5.04
N PRO A 144 -15.55 14.62 4.81
CA PRO A 144 -15.19 15.95 4.32
C PRO A 144 -15.94 16.24 3.02
N SER A 145 -16.40 17.48 2.85
CA SER A 145 -16.95 17.89 1.57
C SER A 145 -15.89 17.73 0.49
N GLU A 146 -16.31 17.40 -0.72
CA GLU A 146 -15.44 17.23 -1.90
C GLU A 146 -14.86 18.58 -2.37
N ALA A 147 -14.30 19.36 -1.44
CA ALA A 147 -13.54 20.54 -1.77
C ALA A 147 -12.20 20.07 -2.32
N ASP A 148 -12.09 20.14 -3.63
CA ASP A 148 -10.86 20.11 -4.41
C ASP A 148 -9.70 19.25 -3.87
N GLY A 149 -9.77 17.95 -4.14
CA GLY A 149 -8.53 17.25 -4.45
C GLY A 149 -7.63 16.77 -3.31
N VAL A 150 -8.12 16.57 -2.07
CA VAL A 150 -7.24 15.99 -1.02
C VAL A 150 -6.87 14.52 -1.32
N PHE A 151 -7.69 13.82 -2.10
CA PHE A 151 -7.43 12.46 -2.57
C PHE A 151 -7.84 12.31 -4.04
N GLY A 152 -7.41 13.25 -4.88
CA GLY A 152 -7.79 13.33 -6.27
C GLY A 152 -7.33 12.15 -7.13
N PHE A 153 -8.02 11.04 -7.04
CA PHE A 153 -8.10 10.09 -8.16
C PHE A 153 -9.12 10.55 -9.23
N GLY A 154 -9.55 11.80 -9.16
CA GLY A 154 -10.37 12.46 -10.16
C GLY A 154 -9.52 13.11 -11.25
N ALA A 155 -10.15 13.73 -12.23
CA ALA A 155 -9.65 14.23 -13.52
C ALA A 155 -8.34 15.07 -13.54
N ASN A 156 -7.70 15.34 -12.42
CA ASN A 156 -6.51 16.19 -12.27
C ASN A 156 -5.26 15.42 -11.81
N HIS A 157 -5.03 14.20 -12.32
CA HIS A 157 -3.77 13.48 -12.10
C HIS A 157 -2.52 14.31 -12.44
N VAL A 158 -2.64 15.27 -13.34
CA VAL A 158 -1.53 16.17 -13.73
C VAL A 158 -1.18 17.10 -12.59
N GLU A 159 -2.16 17.67 -11.89
CA GLU A 159 -1.93 18.63 -10.80
C GLU A 159 -1.23 18.01 -9.58
N GLN A 160 -1.51 16.75 -9.27
CA GLN A 160 -0.83 16.06 -8.15
C GLN A 160 0.65 15.78 -8.46
N ARG A 161 0.95 15.32 -9.67
CA ARG A 161 2.35 15.10 -10.12
C ARG A 161 3.11 16.41 -10.20
N ASP A 162 2.46 17.47 -10.66
CA ASP A 162 3.03 18.80 -10.72
C ASP A 162 3.29 19.35 -9.31
N ALA A 163 2.38 19.12 -8.37
CA ALA A 163 2.56 19.51 -6.96
C ALA A 163 3.73 18.75 -6.33
N GLU A 164 3.85 17.44 -6.54
CA GLU A 164 4.97 16.62 -6.08
C GLU A 164 6.31 17.13 -6.64
N ALA A 165 6.37 17.29 -7.96
CA ALA A 165 7.56 17.79 -8.63
C ALA A 165 7.94 19.20 -8.15
N THR A 166 6.94 20.08 -7.98
CA THR A 166 7.15 21.46 -7.49
C THR A 166 7.70 21.46 -6.07
N GLN A 167 7.15 20.65 -5.17
CA GLN A 167 7.64 20.53 -3.78
C GLN A 167 9.08 20.02 -3.74
N TRP A 168 9.42 19.04 -4.57
CA TRP A 168 10.78 18.52 -4.65
C TRP A 168 11.77 19.58 -5.16
N VAL A 169 11.43 20.28 -6.24
CA VAL A 169 12.25 21.36 -6.80
C VAL A 169 12.39 22.50 -5.80
N ASP A 170 11.30 22.90 -5.11
CA ASP A 170 11.36 23.96 -4.08
C ASP A 170 12.28 23.55 -2.91
N ALA A 171 12.24 22.28 -2.48
CA ALA A 171 13.14 21.79 -1.44
C ALA A 171 14.61 21.92 -1.87
N LEU A 172 14.94 21.54 -3.11
CA LEU A 172 16.31 21.64 -3.64
C LEU A 172 16.78 23.09 -3.81
N LEU A 173 15.93 23.95 -4.37
CA LEU A 173 16.32 25.35 -4.65
C LEU A 173 16.47 26.20 -3.39
N ASN A 174 15.75 25.88 -2.35
CA ASN A 174 15.69 26.66 -1.11
C ASN A 174 16.35 25.97 0.08
N ASP A 175 17.09 24.89 -0.15
CA ASP A 175 17.77 24.08 0.89
C ASP A 175 16.85 23.71 2.04
N LYS A 176 15.62 23.26 1.68
CA LYS A 176 14.60 22.80 2.61
C LYS A 176 14.58 21.27 2.67
N GLU A 177 14.13 20.73 3.79
CA GLU A 177 13.84 19.30 3.84
C GLU A 177 12.66 18.95 2.93
N PRO A 178 12.76 17.83 2.17
CA PRO A 178 11.64 17.35 1.38
C PRO A 178 10.49 16.88 2.28
N LEU A 179 9.27 16.93 1.77
CA LEU A 179 8.08 16.48 2.50
C LEU A 179 8.18 15.00 2.89
N VAL A 180 8.65 14.17 1.96
CA VAL A 180 8.95 12.75 2.21
C VAL A 180 10.46 12.60 2.29
N LYS A 181 10.94 12.15 3.45
CA LYS A 181 12.39 12.02 3.72
C LYS A 181 12.91 10.65 3.28
N PRO A 182 14.16 10.55 2.79
CA PRO A 182 14.78 9.28 2.44
C PRO A 182 14.78 8.28 3.60
N GLU A 183 14.94 8.75 4.84
CA GLU A 183 14.91 7.92 6.05
C GLU A 183 13.52 7.29 6.29
N GLN A 184 12.46 7.93 5.82
CA GLN A 184 11.10 7.37 5.86
C GLN A 184 10.92 6.30 4.78
N ALA A 185 11.39 6.58 3.57
CA ALA A 185 11.30 5.66 2.44
C ALA A 185 12.09 4.35 2.70
N ILE A 186 13.27 4.42 3.34
CA ILE A 186 14.05 3.22 3.64
C ILE A 186 13.34 2.28 4.62
N VAL A 187 12.54 2.82 5.57
CA VAL A 187 11.74 1.99 6.49
C VAL A 187 10.69 1.18 5.75
N VAL A 188 10.07 1.74 4.71
CA VAL A 188 9.14 0.99 3.85
C VAL A 188 9.86 -0.21 3.25
N THR A 189 11.02 0.00 2.63
CA THR A 189 11.84 -1.07 2.04
C THR A 189 12.22 -2.14 3.06
N GLN A 190 12.66 -1.74 4.25
CA GLN A 190 13.04 -2.67 5.33
C GLN A 190 11.86 -3.56 5.76
N ILE A 191 10.65 -3.01 5.85
CA ILE A 191 9.45 -3.80 6.17
C ILE A 191 9.14 -4.79 5.05
N LEU A 192 9.21 -4.36 3.78
CA LEU A 192 8.94 -5.24 2.63
C LEU A 192 9.94 -6.40 2.57
N GLU A 193 11.25 -6.12 2.74
CA GLU A 193 12.29 -7.14 2.83
C GLU A 193 12.04 -8.11 3.99
N ALA A 194 11.63 -7.59 5.16
CA ALA A 194 11.30 -8.41 6.31
C ALA A 194 10.10 -9.33 6.06
N ILE A 195 9.09 -8.89 5.30
CA ILE A 195 7.97 -9.74 4.88
C ILE A 195 8.46 -10.90 4.01
N TYR A 196 9.31 -10.63 2.99
CA TYR A 196 9.89 -11.70 2.17
C TYR A 196 10.73 -12.66 3.00
N LYS A 197 11.61 -12.15 3.86
CA LYS A 197 12.45 -12.97 4.73
C LYS A 197 11.64 -13.83 5.70
N SER A 198 10.58 -13.27 6.24
CA SER A 198 9.65 -14.01 7.10
C SER A 198 8.92 -15.11 6.33
N ALA A 199 8.45 -14.83 5.13
CA ALA A 199 7.78 -15.79 4.27
C ALA A 199 8.71 -16.98 3.89
N GLU A 200 9.99 -16.69 3.61
CA GLU A 200 10.98 -17.69 3.27
C GLU A 200 11.35 -18.59 4.47
N THR A 201 11.52 -17.98 5.64
CA THR A 201 12.01 -18.70 6.84
C THR A 201 10.90 -19.28 7.70
N GLY A 202 9.66 -18.83 7.52
CA GLY A 202 8.53 -19.16 8.40
C GLY A 202 8.64 -18.59 9.81
N LYS A 203 9.50 -17.57 10.01
CA LYS A 203 9.80 -16.97 11.32
C LYS A 203 9.50 -15.48 11.32
N VAL A 204 9.27 -14.95 12.51
CA VAL A 204 9.25 -13.51 12.75
C VAL A 204 10.64 -12.93 12.47
N VAL A 205 10.66 -11.75 11.84
CA VAL A 205 11.88 -10.96 11.64
C VAL A 205 11.83 -9.77 12.61
N GLU A 206 12.82 -9.68 13.48
CA GLU A 206 13.01 -8.53 14.35
C GLU A 206 13.74 -7.44 13.55
N LEU A 207 13.22 -6.21 13.64
CA LEU A 207 13.83 -5.01 13.08
C LEU A 207 14.38 -4.23 14.28
N ASN A 208 15.64 -4.43 14.57
CA ASN A 208 16.37 -3.68 15.60
C ASN A 208 17.05 -2.47 14.95
N ASP A 209 17.17 -1.40 15.69
CA ASP A 209 17.92 -0.18 15.32
C ASP A 209 19.39 -0.47 14.99
#